data_6e9f1235c05289ab09f681943fee5c7b
#
_entry.id   6e9f1235c05289ab09f681943fee5c7b
#
_cell.length_a   1.000
_cell.length_b   1.000
_cell.length_c   1.000
_cell.angle_alpha   90.00
_cell.angle_beta   90.00
_cell.angle_gamma   90.00
#
_symmetry.space_group_name_H-M   'P 1'
#
loop_
_entity.id
_entity.type
_entity.pdbx_description
1 polymer ?
#
loop_
_entity_poly.entity_id
_entity_poly.type
_entity_poly.pdbx_seq_one_letter_code
_entity_poly.pdbx_strand_id
1 'polypeptide(L)'
;MSQPNISNPAYRIETARLVVRCYEPTDATLLAESVTESVEHLKPWMPWAHSEPESFEAKVAHVKKFRGMFDLQQDYIYGIFNKEGTRLLGGTGLHTRIGNEQLEIGYWMHKDFINQGLVTESTAALVKTAFEVIHIHRLEIHCDPRNLASATVPRKLGFIHEGTLRSKMRFLDHWIDSMIWGLVEEEYPNSPSSMADIRVYDARGIQLL
;
A
#
# COMPACT_ATOMS: atom_id res chain seq x y z
N MET A 1 -10.52 19.96 -7.76
CA MET A 1 -9.18 19.47 -8.10
C MET A 1 -9.39 18.28 -9.01
N SER A 2 -8.82 18.26 -10.21
CA SER A 2 -8.89 17.10 -11.11
C SER A 2 -8.11 15.95 -10.46
N GLN A 3 -8.72 14.76 -10.40
CA GLN A 3 -8.03 13.55 -9.96
C GLN A 3 -6.94 13.18 -11.00
N PRO A 4 -5.83 12.53 -10.59
CA PRO A 4 -4.86 12.02 -11.53
C PRO A 4 -5.58 11.07 -12.50
N ASN A 5 -5.49 11.36 -13.80
CA ASN A 5 -6.08 10.50 -14.83
C ASN A 5 -5.15 9.31 -15.05
N ILE A 6 -5.31 8.27 -14.22
CA ILE A 6 -4.57 7.02 -14.36
C ILE A 6 -5.25 6.21 -15.47
N SER A 7 -4.70 6.28 -16.68
CA SER A 7 -5.29 5.66 -17.87
C SER A 7 -5.41 4.13 -17.79
N ASN A 8 -4.54 3.45 -17.03
CA ASN A 8 -4.54 1.99 -16.86
C ASN A 8 -4.13 1.61 -15.44
N PRO A 9 -5.05 1.54 -14.47
CA PRO A 9 -4.70 1.08 -13.14
C PRO A 9 -4.29 -0.41 -13.17
N ALA A 10 -3.27 -0.75 -12.41
CA ALA A 10 -2.84 -2.13 -12.23
C ALA A 10 -3.82 -2.87 -11.30
N TYR A 11 -4.60 -3.80 -11.82
CA TYR A 11 -5.55 -4.58 -11.02
C TYR A 11 -4.87 -5.71 -10.25
N ARG A 12 -3.76 -6.23 -10.81
CA ARG A 12 -2.99 -7.31 -10.23
C ARG A 12 -1.51 -7.13 -10.56
N ILE A 13 -0.67 -7.32 -9.55
CA ILE A 13 0.79 -7.29 -9.65
C ILE A 13 1.30 -8.59 -9.04
N GLU A 14 2.12 -9.32 -9.77
CA GLU A 14 2.75 -10.55 -9.31
C GLU A 14 4.24 -10.32 -9.10
N THR A 15 4.74 -10.82 -7.97
CA THR A 15 6.16 -10.90 -7.66
C THR A 15 6.59 -12.37 -7.53
N ALA A 16 7.82 -12.63 -7.10
CA ALA A 16 8.29 -13.98 -6.85
C ALA A 16 7.46 -14.71 -5.76
N ARG A 17 7.05 -13.99 -4.70
CA ARG A 17 6.40 -14.59 -3.51
C ARG A 17 4.97 -14.12 -3.28
N LEU A 18 4.52 -13.04 -3.96
CA LEU A 18 3.28 -12.34 -3.63
C LEU A 18 2.39 -12.15 -4.85
N VAL A 19 1.11 -12.01 -4.58
CA VAL A 19 0.12 -11.40 -5.45
C VAL A 19 -0.42 -10.15 -4.74
N VAL A 20 -0.19 -8.97 -5.32
CA VAL A 20 -0.74 -7.69 -4.85
C VAL A 20 -1.86 -7.33 -5.82
N ARG A 21 -3.11 -7.31 -5.34
CA ARG A 21 -4.28 -7.06 -6.19
C ARG A 21 -5.35 -6.26 -5.47
N CYS A 22 -6.23 -5.60 -6.24
CA CYS A 22 -7.43 -5.01 -5.67
C CYS A 22 -8.28 -6.08 -4.96
N TYR A 23 -9.03 -5.65 -3.96
CA TYR A 23 -9.92 -6.55 -3.23
C TYR A 23 -11.12 -6.97 -4.08
N GLU A 24 -11.55 -8.21 -3.87
CA GLU A 24 -12.85 -8.72 -4.30
C GLU A 24 -13.80 -8.83 -3.09
N PRO A 25 -15.12 -8.72 -3.26
CA PRO A 25 -16.06 -8.88 -2.16
C PRO A 25 -15.90 -10.21 -1.38
N THR A 26 -15.43 -11.25 -2.06
CA THR A 26 -15.14 -12.57 -1.48
C THR A 26 -13.93 -12.58 -0.53
N ASP A 27 -13.08 -11.56 -0.56
CA ASP A 27 -11.91 -11.44 0.33
C ASP A 27 -12.26 -11.01 1.75
N ALA A 28 -13.53 -10.71 2.04
CA ALA A 28 -13.96 -10.25 3.35
C ALA A 28 -13.57 -11.22 4.49
N THR A 29 -13.63 -12.53 4.24
CA THR A 29 -13.18 -13.55 5.20
C THR A 29 -11.68 -13.45 5.45
N LEU A 30 -10.87 -13.39 4.39
CA LEU A 30 -9.42 -13.26 4.51
C LEU A 30 -9.01 -11.97 5.21
N LEU A 31 -9.74 -10.86 4.95
CA LEU A 31 -9.51 -9.59 5.63
C LEU A 31 -9.85 -9.69 7.12
N ALA A 32 -10.99 -10.28 7.46
CA ALA A 32 -11.41 -10.47 8.85
C ALA A 32 -10.41 -11.31 9.64
N GLU A 33 -9.99 -12.45 9.11
CA GLU A 33 -9.00 -13.34 9.72
C GLU A 33 -7.66 -12.62 9.95
N SER A 34 -7.09 -12.03 8.88
CA SER A 34 -5.79 -11.38 8.91
C SER A 34 -5.75 -10.19 9.90
N VAL A 35 -6.81 -9.37 9.93
CA VAL A 35 -6.89 -8.22 10.84
C VAL A 35 -7.08 -8.68 12.27
N THR A 36 -8.01 -9.63 12.54
CA THR A 36 -8.27 -10.13 13.90
C THR A 36 -7.02 -10.72 14.53
N GLU A 37 -6.27 -11.53 13.78
CA GLU A 37 -5.02 -12.12 14.27
C GLU A 37 -3.92 -11.09 14.56
N SER A 38 -3.96 -9.91 13.89
CA SER A 38 -2.90 -8.91 13.94
C SER A 38 -3.26 -7.63 14.70
N VAL A 39 -4.46 -7.53 15.26
CA VAL A 39 -5.00 -6.27 15.80
C VAL A 39 -4.08 -5.61 16.83
N GLU A 40 -3.55 -6.37 17.79
CA GLU A 40 -2.68 -5.83 18.84
C GLU A 40 -1.33 -5.35 18.29
N HIS A 41 -0.83 -5.99 17.23
CA HIS A 41 0.38 -5.58 16.52
C HIS A 41 0.15 -4.28 15.71
N LEU A 42 -1.07 -4.09 15.18
CA LEU A 42 -1.41 -2.95 14.31
C LEU A 42 -1.83 -1.71 15.09
N LYS A 43 -2.48 -1.85 16.25
CA LYS A 43 -2.96 -0.73 17.07
C LYS A 43 -1.95 0.40 17.32
N PRO A 44 -0.66 0.15 17.60
CA PRO A 44 0.30 1.23 17.81
C PRO A 44 0.52 2.14 16.61
N TRP A 45 0.19 1.67 15.39
CA TRP A 45 0.54 2.32 14.12
C TRP A 45 -0.66 2.68 13.24
N MET A 46 -1.77 1.94 13.41
CA MET A 46 -2.96 2.04 12.54
C MET A 46 -4.17 2.51 13.36
N PRO A 47 -4.60 3.77 13.21
CA PRO A 47 -5.76 4.30 13.95
C PRO A 47 -7.01 3.45 13.77
N TRP A 48 -7.25 2.90 12.57
CA TRP A 48 -8.41 2.07 12.27
C TRP A 48 -8.44 0.74 13.05
N ALA A 49 -7.27 0.23 13.48
CA ALA A 49 -7.21 -1.01 14.27
C ALA A 49 -7.84 -0.87 15.67
N HIS A 50 -8.08 0.36 16.14
CA HIS A 50 -8.77 0.61 17.40
C HIS A 50 -10.29 0.43 17.30
N SER A 51 -10.85 0.33 16.10
CA SER A 51 -12.27 -0.01 15.87
C SER A 51 -12.52 -1.52 15.95
N GLU A 52 -11.47 -2.33 16.01
CA GLU A 52 -11.60 -3.79 16.10
C GLU A 52 -11.96 -4.28 17.53
N PRO A 53 -12.76 -5.35 17.66
CA PRO A 53 -13.29 -6.16 16.56
C PRO A 53 -14.54 -5.54 15.88
N GLU A 54 -14.54 -5.56 14.56
CA GLU A 54 -15.72 -5.18 13.76
C GLU A 54 -16.53 -6.42 13.34
N SER A 55 -17.81 -6.21 13.00
CA SER A 55 -18.65 -7.30 12.47
C SER A 55 -18.17 -7.78 11.10
N PHE A 56 -18.55 -9.00 10.72
CA PHE A 56 -18.26 -9.53 9.38
C PHE A 56 -18.91 -8.68 8.28
N GLU A 57 -20.13 -8.16 8.52
CA GLU A 57 -20.83 -7.26 7.61
C GLU A 57 -20.03 -5.97 7.36
N ALA A 58 -19.37 -5.44 8.41
CA ALA A 58 -18.48 -4.29 8.26
C ALA A 58 -17.27 -4.64 7.37
N LYS A 59 -16.67 -5.82 7.51
CA LYS A 59 -15.58 -6.28 6.62
C LYS A 59 -16.04 -6.40 5.17
N VAL A 60 -17.24 -6.96 4.94
CA VAL A 60 -17.85 -6.99 3.59
C VAL A 60 -18.04 -5.57 3.04
N ALA A 61 -18.51 -4.64 3.87
CA ALA A 61 -18.67 -3.25 3.45
C ALA A 61 -17.33 -2.58 3.11
N HIS A 62 -16.26 -2.84 3.89
CA HIS A 62 -14.91 -2.34 3.62
C HIS A 62 -14.38 -2.83 2.29
N VAL A 63 -14.40 -4.14 2.01
CA VAL A 63 -13.87 -4.66 0.73
C VAL A 63 -14.68 -4.16 -0.47
N LYS A 64 -16.02 -4.04 -0.36
CA LYS A 64 -16.85 -3.41 -1.38
C LYS A 64 -16.49 -1.95 -1.62
N LYS A 65 -16.24 -1.19 -0.55
CA LYS A 65 -15.80 0.20 -0.65
C LYS A 65 -14.45 0.30 -1.32
N PHE A 66 -13.46 -0.51 -0.92
CA PHE A 66 -12.12 -0.54 -1.51
C PHE A 66 -12.20 -0.85 -3.01
N ARG A 67 -12.98 -1.85 -3.39
CA ARG A 67 -13.20 -2.19 -4.80
C ARG A 67 -13.88 -1.05 -5.56
N GLY A 68 -14.93 -0.46 -5.01
CA GLY A 68 -15.62 0.66 -5.63
C GLY A 68 -14.72 1.90 -5.84
N MET A 69 -13.90 2.26 -4.84
CA MET A 69 -12.94 3.35 -4.96
C MET A 69 -11.88 3.03 -6.03
N PHE A 70 -11.44 1.78 -6.12
CA PHE A 70 -10.50 1.31 -7.12
C PHE A 70 -11.05 1.43 -8.54
N ASP A 71 -12.24 0.87 -8.80
CA ASP A 71 -12.89 0.88 -10.11
C ASP A 71 -13.27 2.29 -10.57
N LEU A 72 -13.59 3.19 -9.62
CA LEU A 72 -13.85 4.61 -9.88
C LEU A 72 -12.58 5.47 -9.92
N GLN A 73 -11.40 4.87 -9.79
CA GLN A 73 -10.10 5.56 -9.80
C GLN A 73 -9.98 6.66 -8.73
N GLN A 74 -10.66 6.48 -7.59
CA GLN A 74 -10.65 7.42 -6.48
C GLN A 74 -9.50 7.16 -5.51
N ASP A 75 -9.18 5.87 -5.29
CA ASP A 75 -8.05 5.42 -4.48
C ASP A 75 -7.73 3.96 -4.83
N TYR A 76 -6.45 3.57 -4.77
CA TYR A 76 -6.01 2.25 -5.20
C TYR A 76 -5.55 1.42 -4.01
N ILE A 77 -6.51 0.76 -3.35
CA ILE A 77 -6.28 -0.08 -2.18
C ILE A 77 -6.11 -1.54 -2.61
N TYR A 78 -4.99 -2.13 -2.23
CA TYR A 78 -4.61 -3.50 -2.55
C TYR A 78 -4.52 -4.38 -1.31
N GLY A 79 -4.86 -5.65 -1.46
CA GLY A 79 -4.42 -6.71 -0.57
C GLY A 79 -3.07 -7.28 -1.02
N ILE A 80 -2.25 -7.65 -0.05
CA ILE A 80 -1.02 -8.41 -0.25
C ILE A 80 -1.33 -9.86 0.08
N PHE A 81 -1.34 -10.72 -0.93
CA PHE A 81 -1.66 -12.14 -0.78
C PHE A 81 -0.42 -13.00 -0.97
N ASN A 82 -0.46 -14.23 -0.42
CA ASN A 82 0.48 -15.27 -0.79
C ASN A 82 0.37 -15.60 -2.29
N LYS A 83 1.33 -16.33 -2.85
CA LYS A 83 1.40 -16.60 -4.29
C LYS A 83 0.15 -17.32 -4.83
N GLU A 84 -0.46 -18.16 -4.01
CA GLU A 84 -1.69 -18.93 -4.34
C GLU A 84 -2.96 -18.06 -4.22
N GLY A 85 -2.89 -16.86 -3.62
CA GLY A 85 -4.04 -15.98 -3.40
C GLY A 85 -5.01 -16.48 -2.33
N THR A 86 -4.60 -17.45 -1.51
CA THR A 86 -5.44 -18.12 -0.51
C THR A 86 -5.34 -17.52 0.90
N ARG A 87 -4.35 -16.66 1.14
CA ARG A 87 -4.13 -15.99 2.43
C ARG A 87 -3.79 -14.53 2.23
N LEU A 88 -4.43 -13.65 3.00
CA LEU A 88 -4.09 -12.23 3.07
C LEU A 88 -2.97 -12.04 4.08
N LEU A 89 -1.83 -11.55 3.61
CA LEU A 89 -0.62 -11.32 4.42
C LEU A 89 -0.53 -9.87 4.91
N GLY A 90 -1.29 -8.95 4.31
CA GLY A 90 -1.29 -7.53 4.64
C GLY A 90 -2.08 -6.71 3.64
N GLY A 91 -1.98 -5.40 3.77
CA GLY A 91 -2.59 -4.47 2.82
C GLY A 91 -1.63 -3.35 2.44
N THR A 92 -1.85 -2.79 1.27
CA THR A 92 -1.07 -1.66 0.75
C THR A 92 -1.94 -0.79 -0.14
N GLY A 93 -1.42 0.32 -0.64
CA GLY A 93 -2.17 1.18 -1.55
C GLY A 93 -1.30 2.20 -2.25
N LEU A 94 -1.83 2.71 -3.37
CA LEU A 94 -1.38 3.90 -4.06
C LEU A 94 -2.46 4.97 -3.86
N HIS A 95 -2.26 5.83 -2.88
CA HIS A 95 -3.25 6.79 -2.42
C HIS A 95 -3.13 8.13 -3.13
N THR A 96 -4.25 8.68 -3.61
CA THR A 96 -4.32 9.90 -4.43
C THR A 96 -4.35 11.21 -3.61
N ARG A 97 -4.12 11.14 -2.31
CA ARG A 97 -4.38 12.21 -1.33
C ARG A 97 -3.32 13.32 -1.26
N ILE A 98 -2.20 13.21 -1.97
CA ILE A 98 -1.08 14.16 -1.86
C ILE A 98 -0.94 15.11 -3.06
N GLY A 99 -1.79 15.00 -4.07
CA GLY A 99 -1.83 15.90 -5.22
C GLY A 99 -1.92 15.21 -6.57
N ASN A 100 -1.91 16.00 -7.64
CA ASN A 100 -1.91 15.48 -9.00
C ASN A 100 -0.54 14.91 -9.36
N GLU A 101 -0.52 13.79 -10.11
CA GLU A 101 0.70 13.11 -10.55
C GLU A 101 1.61 12.65 -9.40
N GLN A 102 1.04 12.59 -8.19
CA GLN A 102 1.72 12.14 -6.98
C GLN A 102 0.86 11.11 -6.26
N LEU A 103 1.49 10.05 -5.74
CA LEU A 103 0.79 9.01 -4.98
C LEU A 103 1.54 8.73 -3.68
N GLU A 104 0.79 8.42 -2.64
CA GLU A 104 1.36 7.97 -1.36
C GLU A 104 1.20 6.46 -1.24
N ILE A 105 2.29 5.77 -0.87
CA ILE A 105 2.23 4.34 -0.54
C ILE A 105 2.04 4.18 0.97
N GLY A 106 0.93 3.52 1.32
CA GLY A 106 0.67 3.03 2.67
C GLY A 106 0.73 1.50 2.72
N TYR A 107 1.07 0.93 3.87
CA TYR A 107 1.08 -0.52 4.06
C TYR A 107 0.91 -0.94 5.51
N TRP A 108 0.41 -2.17 5.69
CA TRP A 108 0.43 -2.91 6.94
C TRP A 108 0.69 -4.39 6.66
N MET A 109 1.17 -5.14 7.64
CA MET A 109 1.50 -6.55 7.51
C MET A 109 0.96 -7.35 8.69
N HIS A 110 0.47 -8.54 8.40
CA HIS A 110 0.06 -9.52 9.38
C HIS A 110 1.24 -9.87 10.32
N LYS A 111 0.98 -10.03 11.62
CA LYS A 111 1.99 -10.22 12.67
C LYS A 111 2.96 -11.37 12.40
N ASP A 112 2.50 -12.46 11.78
CA ASP A 112 3.32 -13.65 11.51
C ASP A 112 4.20 -13.53 10.26
N PHE A 113 4.02 -12.46 9.46
CA PHE A 113 4.75 -12.23 8.21
C PHE A 113 5.66 -11.01 8.23
N ILE A 114 5.82 -10.39 9.40
CA ILE A 114 6.79 -9.29 9.59
C ILE A 114 8.24 -9.80 9.47
N ASN A 115 9.18 -8.89 9.20
CA ASN A 115 10.63 -9.15 9.12
C ASN A 115 11.06 -10.19 8.07
N GLN A 116 10.18 -10.55 7.12
CA GLN A 116 10.48 -11.48 6.03
C GLN A 116 10.75 -10.78 4.69
N GLY A 117 10.80 -9.44 4.69
CA GLY A 117 11.02 -8.63 3.49
C GLY A 117 9.81 -8.50 2.57
N LEU A 118 8.64 -9.03 2.94
CA LEU A 118 7.43 -9.03 2.09
C LEU A 118 6.87 -7.63 1.86
N VAL A 119 6.90 -6.74 2.87
CA VAL A 119 6.53 -5.32 2.70
C VAL A 119 7.46 -4.63 1.70
N THR A 120 8.77 -4.86 1.82
CA THR A 120 9.76 -4.28 0.90
C THR A 120 9.52 -4.76 -0.53
N GLU A 121 9.23 -6.06 -0.72
CA GLU A 121 8.93 -6.66 -2.02
C GLU A 121 7.64 -6.09 -2.63
N SER A 122 6.54 -6.04 -1.87
CA SER A 122 5.28 -5.46 -2.35
C SER A 122 5.39 -3.97 -2.64
N THR A 123 6.13 -3.23 -1.81
CA THR A 123 6.37 -1.80 -2.04
C THR A 123 7.24 -1.57 -3.28
N ALA A 124 8.30 -2.35 -3.50
CA ALA A 124 9.11 -2.28 -4.72
C ALA A 124 8.26 -2.53 -5.97
N ALA A 125 7.34 -3.50 -5.90
CA ALA A 125 6.41 -3.81 -6.98
C ALA A 125 5.46 -2.63 -7.28
N LEU A 126 4.92 -1.97 -6.24
CA LEU A 126 4.10 -0.78 -6.41
C LEU A 126 4.89 0.41 -6.96
N VAL A 127 6.12 0.62 -6.50
CA VAL A 127 7.01 1.69 -7.02
C VAL A 127 7.23 1.51 -8.51
N LYS A 128 7.63 0.31 -8.95
CA LYS A 128 7.84 0.02 -10.37
C LYS A 128 6.56 0.20 -11.19
N THR A 129 5.43 -0.30 -10.70
CA THR A 129 4.13 -0.11 -11.35
C THR A 129 3.77 1.36 -11.48
N ALA A 130 4.00 2.15 -10.44
CA ALA A 130 3.65 3.57 -10.43
C ALA A 130 4.44 4.38 -11.46
N PHE A 131 5.74 4.13 -11.61
CA PHE A 131 6.56 4.85 -12.59
C PHE A 131 6.43 4.28 -14.00
N GLU A 132 6.45 2.94 -14.19
CA GLU A 132 6.51 2.35 -15.54
C GLU A 132 5.14 2.12 -16.19
N VAL A 133 4.06 2.00 -15.40
CA VAL A 133 2.70 1.73 -15.92
C VAL A 133 1.77 2.92 -15.75
N ILE A 134 1.85 3.60 -14.59
CA ILE A 134 0.97 4.72 -14.27
C ILE A 134 1.57 6.06 -14.72
N HIS A 135 2.91 6.13 -14.83
CA HIS A 135 3.68 7.31 -15.26
C HIS A 135 3.48 8.52 -14.34
N ILE A 136 3.58 8.30 -13.04
CA ILE A 136 3.52 9.39 -12.06
C ILE A 136 4.88 10.09 -11.94
N HIS A 137 4.83 11.35 -11.49
CA HIS A 137 6.04 12.13 -11.25
C HIS A 137 6.69 11.81 -9.90
N ARG A 138 5.89 11.50 -8.85
CA ARG A 138 6.39 11.39 -7.48
C ARG A 138 5.65 10.35 -6.65
N LEU A 139 6.41 9.61 -5.84
CA LEU A 139 5.90 8.73 -4.77
C LEU A 139 6.34 9.22 -3.40
N GLU A 140 5.45 9.11 -2.42
CA GLU A 140 5.77 9.35 -1.02
C GLU A 140 5.44 8.14 -0.15
N ILE A 141 6.17 8.00 0.96
CA ILE A 141 5.85 7.10 2.06
C ILE A 141 5.90 7.93 3.34
N HIS A 142 4.80 7.91 4.10
CA HIS A 142 4.68 8.62 5.36
C HIS A 142 4.67 7.63 6.53
N CYS A 143 5.44 7.88 7.57
CA CYS A 143 5.44 7.04 8.77
C CYS A 143 5.76 7.82 10.05
N ASP A 144 5.26 7.29 11.17
CA ASP A 144 5.62 7.77 12.51
C ASP A 144 7.13 7.56 12.73
N PRO A 145 7.88 8.58 13.18
CA PRO A 145 9.32 8.46 13.46
C PRO A 145 9.69 7.35 14.45
N ARG A 146 8.76 6.95 15.30
CA ARG A 146 8.94 5.83 16.25
C ARG A 146 8.84 4.47 15.59
N ASN A 147 8.22 4.38 14.40
CA ASN A 147 8.08 3.14 13.63
C ASN A 147 9.31 2.89 12.75
N LEU A 148 10.42 2.49 13.38
CA LEU A 148 11.68 2.25 12.68
C LEU A 148 11.57 1.14 11.64
N ALA A 149 10.71 0.15 11.87
CA ALA A 149 10.46 -0.93 10.90
C ALA A 149 9.85 -0.36 9.62
N SER A 150 8.85 0.51 9.74
CA SER A 150 8.24 1.20 8.58
C SER A 150 9.25 2.08 7.86
N ALA A 151 10.04 2.91 8.58
CA ALA A 151 11.06 3.77 8.00
C ALA A 151 12.20 3.01 7.28
N THR A 152 12.40 1.73 7.58
CA THR A 152 13.41 0.89 6.92
C THR A 152 13.01 0.54 5.48
N VAL A 153 11.72 0.47 5.18
CA VAL A 153 11.22 0.12 3.84
C VAL A 153 11.61 1.17 2.79
N PRO A 154 11.22 2.45 2.92
CA PRO A 154 11.61 3.46 1.94
C PRO A 154 13.12 3.63 1.84
N ARG A 155 13.87 3.55 2.95
CA ARG A 155 15.33 3.60 2.92
C ARG A 155 15.95 2.51 2.05
N LYS A 156 15.45 1.26 2.15
CA LYS A 156 15.93 0.13 1.34
C LYS A 156 15.58 0.27 -0.15
N LEU A 157 14.53 1.02 -0.45
CA LEU A 157 14.04 1.21 -1.81
C LEU A 157 14.55 2.50 -2.49
N GLY A 158 15.46 3.22 -1.82
CA GLY A 158 16.11 4.39 -2.39
C GLY A 158 15.33 5.70 -2.26
N PHE A 159 14.25 5.73 -1.45
CA PHE A 159 13.58 6.99 -1.14
C PHE A 159 14.47 7.90 -0.29
N ILE A 160 14.38 9.18 -0.54
CA ILE A 160 15.07 10.23 0.23
C ILE A 160 14.19 10.64 1.42
N HIS A 161 14.77 10.68 2.63
CA HIS A 161 14.11 11.28 3.78
C HIS A 161 14.16 12.80 3.65
N GLU A 162 13.05 13.41 3.30
CA GLU A 162 12.96 14.85 3.04
C GLU A 162 12.74 15.69 4.29
N GLY A 163 12.26 15.05 5.36
CA GLY A 163 12.06 15.71 6.63
C GLY A 163 11.06 15.00 7.54
N THR A 164 10.93 15.55 8.74
CA THR A 164 9.92 15.14 9.71
C THR A 164 9.03 16.32 10.05
N LEU A 165 7.75 16.21 9.72
CA LEU A 165 6.76 17.24 9.97
C LEU A 165 6.15 17.06 11.36
N ARG A 166 6.27 18.10 12.20
CA ARG A 166 5.72 18.09 13.56
C ARG A 166 4.19 18.12 13.53
N SER A 167 3.57 17.29 14.37
CA SER A 167 2.11 17.27 14.56
C SER A 167 1.34 17.20 13.23
N LYS A 168 1.82 16.38 12.29
CA LYS A 168 1.27 16.28 10.92
C LYS A 168 0.08 15.33 10.84
N MET A 169 0.11 14.24 11.59
CA MET A 169 -0.91 13.20 11.52
C MET A 169 -1.76 13.18 12.78
N ARG A 170 -3.08 13.03 12.59
CA ARG A 170 -3.99 12.77 13.70
C ARG A 170 -3.96 11.27 14.01
N PHE A 171 -3.60 10.92 15.23
CA PHE A 171 -3.66 9.55 15.74
C PHE A 171 -4.61 9.53 16.93
N LEU A 172 -5.82 9.00 16.73
CA LEU A 172 -6.91 9.03 17.71
C LEU A 172 -7.19 10.48 18.20
N ASP A 173 -6.86 10.74 19.46
CA ASP A 173 -7.11 12.00 20.17
C ASP A 173 -5.93 12.97 20.18
N HIS A 174 -4.75 12.55 19.69
CA HIS A 174 -3.53 13.36 19.72
C HIS A 174 -2.89 13.50 18.32
N TRP A 175 -1.93 14.42 18.22
CA TRP A 175 -1.15 14.65 17.01
C TRP A 175 0.21 13.99 17.13
N ILE A 176 0.66 13.36 16.07
CA ILE A 176 1.97 12.74 15.96
C ILE A 176 2.76 13.35 14.81
N ASP A 177 4.08 13.25 14.92
CA ASP A 177 4.99 13.64 13.86
C ASP A 177 4.93 12.62 12.70
N SER A 178 5.31 13.07 11.52
CA SER A 178 5.39 12.19 10.33
C SER A 178 6.69 12.41 9.59
N MET A 179 7.47 11.36 9.40
CA MET A 179 8.56 11.33 8.43
C MET A 179 7.98 11.31 7.02
N ILE A 180 8.54 12.11 6.13
CA ILE A 180 8.22 12.14 4.71
C ILE A 180 9.41 11.59 3.94
N TRP A 181 9.15 10.53 3.20
CA TRP A 181 10.12 9.91 2.30
C TRP A 181 9.62 10.07 0.87
N GLY A 182 10.44 10.66 -0.01
CA GLY A 182 10.09 10.93 -1.39
C GLY A 182 10.98 10.15 -2.36
N LEU A 183 10.42 9.79 -3.52
CA LEU A 183 11.13 9.29 -4.69
C LEU A 183 10.49 9.93 -5.93
N VAL A 184 11.29 10.58 -6.76
CA VAL A 184 10.82 11.23 -7.99
C VAL A 184 11.22 10.43 -9.23
N GLU A 185 10.54 10.72 -10.35
CA GLU A 185 10.71 10.01 -11.62
C GLU A 185 12.18 9.95 -12.07
N GLU A 186 12.92 11.04 -11.92
CA GLU A 186 14.32 11.15 -12.34
C GLU A 186 15.26 10.27 -11.49
N GLU A 187 14.89 9.97 -10.24
CA GLU A 187 15.66 9.14 -9.31
C GLU A 187 15.35 7.65 -9.46
N TYR A 188 14.11 7.34 -9.90
CA TYR A 188 13.60 5.96 -10.00
C TYR A 188 14.52 5.00 -10.76
N PRO A 189 15.12 5.34 -11.92
CA PRO A 189 15.97 4.41 -12.66
C PRO A 189 17.18 3.90 -11.86
N ASN A 190 17.65 4.68 -10.88
CA ASN A 190 18.76 4.34 -9.99
C ASN A 190 18.31 3.71 -8.67
N SER A 191 17.01 3.59 -8.44
CA SER A 191 16.45 2.99 -7.24
C SER A 191 16.49 1.46 -7.30
N PRO A 192 16.61 0.75 -6.16
CA PRO A 192 16.49 -0.71 -6.11
C PRO A 192 15.15 -1.23 -6.67
N SER A 193 14.10 -0.40 -6.65
CA SER A 193 12.77 -0.78 -7.14
C SER A 193 12.71 -0.96 -8.65
N SER A 194 13.58 -0.28 -9.43
CA SER A 194 13.63 -0.43 -10.90
C SER A 194 14.00 -1.86 -11.32
N MET A 195 14.71 -2.59 -10.46
CA MET A 195 15.13 -3.97 -10.69
C MET A 195 14.13 -5.02 -10.21
N ALA A 196 12.96 -4.61 -9.69
CA ALA A 196 11.95 -5.56 -9.23
C ALA A 196 11.45 -6.44 -10.40
N ASP A 197 11.47 -7.76 -10.19
CA ASP A 197 10.91 -8.73 -11.14
C ASP A 197 9.42 -8.88 -10.86
N ILE A 198 8.60 -8.28 -11.72
CA ILE A 198 7.15 -8.24 -11.56
C ILE A 198 6.43 -8.47 -12.89
N ARG A 199 5.17 -8.87 -12.78
CA ARG A 199 4.20 -8.85 -13.88
C ARG A 199 2.98 -8.05 -13.44
N VAL A 200 2.52 -7.17 -14.29
CA VAL A 200 1.40 -6.25 -14.00
C VAL A 200 0.26 -6.52 -14.98
N TYR A 201 -0.97 -6.56 -14.48
CA TYR A 201 -2.15 -6.88 -15.28
C TYR A 201 -3.26 -5.84 -15.06
N ASP A 202 -4.01 -5.56 -16.14
CA ASP A 202 -5.22 -4.73 -16.10
C ASP A 202 -6.46 -5.50 -15.61
N ALA A 203 -7.62 -4.84 -15.60
CA ALA A 203 -8.92 -5.43 -15.20
C ALA A 203 -9.35 -6.63 -16.05
N ARG A 204 -8.85 -6.75 -17.28
CA ARG A 204 -9.16 -7.82 -18.23
C ARG A 204 -8.16 -8.98 -18.15
N GLY A 205 -7.15 -8.86 -17.29
CA GLY A 205 -6.05 -9.80 -17.21
C GLY A 205 -5.01 -9.66 -18.34
N ILE A 206 -5.02 -8.52 -19.05
CA ILE A 206 -4.00 -8.23 -20.06
C ILE A 206 -2.74 -7.74 -19.36
N GLN A 207 -1.61 -8.32 -19.69
CA GLN A 207 -0.32 -7.92 -19.12
C GLN A 207 0.08 -6.53 -19.64
N LEU A 208 0.44 -5.65 -18.69
CA LEU A 208 0.89 -4.28 -18.94
C LEU A 208 2.41 -4.15 -18.83
N LEU A 209 3.04 -5.01 -18.01
CA LEU A 209 4.48 -5.07 -17.77
C LEU A 209 4.91 -6.50 -17.48
#